data_0cff4659395c7aaa446ddb3c2d91dbed
#
_entry.id   0cff4659395c7aaa446ddb3c2d91dbed
#
_cell.length_a   1.000
_cell.length_b   1.000
_cell.length_c   1.000
_cell.angle_alpha   90.00
_cell.angle_beta   90.00
_cell.angle_gamma   90.00
#
_symmetry.space_group_name_H-M   'P 1'
#
loop_
_entity.id
_entity.type
_entity.pdbx_description
1 polymer ?
#
loop_
_entity_poly.entity_id
_entity_poly.type
_entity_poly.pdbx_seq_one_letter_code
_entity_poly.pdbx_strand_id
1 'polypeptide(L)'
;MEMVKDVCQDILKSVGQVHVLVNNAGLALGLTAYQDYEEWDLLTMLDTNVKGLMMVTRQILPSMVAANEGHIINMGSTAGIYAYAGAAVYSATKAAVKTFSDGLRIDTIATDIKVTTIQPGIVETDFSQVRFHGDKDKAAKVYQGLEALQAQDIAEAVLYVTKQPRRVQISDMTIMANQQATGFTIHREE
;
A
#
# COMPACT_ATOMS: atom_id res chain seq x y z
N MET A 1 3.55 17.95 7.93
CA MET A 1 2.32 17.56 8.66
C MET A 1 1.21 18.56 8.39
N GLU A 2 1.49 19.85 8.50
CA GLU A 2 0.52 20.93 8.19
C GLU A 2 0.06 20.85 6.73
N MET A 3 0.97 20.72 5.79
CA MET A 3 0.65 20.58 4.36
C MET A 3 -0.34 19.44 4.05
N VAL A 4 -0.21 18.25 4.67
CA VAL A 4 -1.18 17.15 4.46
C VAL A 4 -2.57 17.55 4.94
N LYS A 5 -2.66 18.22 6.08
CA LYS A 5 -3.92 18.72 6.62
C LYS A 5 -4.57 19.73 5.68
N ASP A 6 -3.79 20.73 5.24
CA ASP A 6 -4.30 21.80 4.37
C ASP A 6 -4.79 21.25 3.03
N VAL A 7 -4.00 20.39 2.38
CA VAL A 7 -4.39 19.74 1.12
C VAL A 7 -5.65 18.89 1.28
N CYS A 8 -5.76 18.08 2.34
CA CYS A 8 -6.95 17.26 2.57
C CYS A 8 -8.19 18.14 2.85
N GLN A 9 -8.03 19.24 3.59
CA GLN A 9 -9.12 20.18 3.83
C GLN A 9 -9.57 20.87 2.54
N ASP A 10 -8.66 21.24 1.67
CA ASP A 10 -8.99 21.87 0.38
C ASP A 10 -9.68 20.89 -0.57
N ILE A 11 -9.26 19.61 -0.57
CA ILE A 11 -9.98 18.55 -1.28
C ILE A 11 -11.42 18.44 -0.76
N LEU A 12 -11.63 18.33 0.56
CA LEU A 12 -12.95 18.20 1.15
C LEU A 12 -13.84 19.42 0.87
N LYS A 13 -13.28 20.64 0.88
CA LYS A 13 -14.02 21.85 0.47
C LYS A 13 -14.43 21.81 -1.00
N SER A 14 -13.55 21.27 -1.87
CA SER A 14 -13.78 21.23 -3.31
C SER A 14 -14.80 20.18 -3.73
N VAL A 15 -14.74 18.96 -3.16
CA VAL A 15 -15.57 17.82 -3.59
C VAL A 15 -16.73 17.53 -2.63
N GLY A 16 -16.76 18.14 -1.47
CA GLY A 16 -17.75 17.92 -0.42
C GLY A 16 -17.50 16.63 0.34
N GLN A 17 -17.61 15.47 -0.31
CA GLN A 17 -17.43 14.15 0.30
C GLN A 17 -16.44 13.30 -0.52
N VAL A 18 -15.54 12.62 0.18
CA VAL A 18 -14.69 11.57 -0.39
C VAL A 18 -15.34 10.22 -0.10
N HIS A 19 -15.84 9.53 -1.13
CA HIS A 19 -16.46 8.21 -1.00
C HIS A 19 -15.43 7.07 -0.99
N VAL A 20 -14.33 7.24 -1.72
CA VAL A 20 -13.26 6.26 -1.79
C VAL A 20 -11.93 6.95 -1.57
N LEU A 21 -11.16 6.49 -0.58
CA LEU A 21 -9.79 6.91 -0.34
C LEU A 21 -8.86 5.75 -0.68
N VAL A 22 -7.99 5.93 -1.68
CA VAL A 22 -6.93 4.97 -2.01
C VAL A 22 -5.60 5.50 -1.51
N ASN A 23 -5.11 4.97 -0.41
CA ASN A 23 -3.78 5.25 0.11
C ASN A 23 -2.74 4.44 -0.66
N ASN A 24 -2.39 4.91 -1.85
CA ASN A 24 -1.48 4.22 -2.77
C ASN A 24 -0.02 4.68 -2.62
N ALA A 25 0.22 5.92 -2.18
CA ALA A 25 1.56 6.45 -2.03
C ALA A 25 2.42 5.56 -1.13
N GLY A 26 3.58 5.13 -1.65
CA GLY A 26 4.49 4.25 -0.93
C GLY A 26 5.72 3.96 -1.76
N LEU A 27 6.82 3.66 -1.08
CA LEU A 27 8.10 3.35 -1.69
C LEU A 27 8.88 2.32 -0.85
N ALA A 28 9.89 1.73 -1.47
CA ALA A 28 10.99 1.07 -0.78
C ALA A 28 12.28 1.73 -1.21
N LEU A 29 13.24 1.80 -0.30
CA LEU A 29 14.58 2.30 -0.55
C LEU A 29 15.58 1.29 -0.02
N GLY A 30 16.60 1.02 -0.83
CA GLY A 30 17.61 0.02 -0.51
C GLY A 30 17.12 -1.44 -0.52
N LEU A 31 18.06 -2.33 -0.52
CA LEU A 31 17.89 -3.77 -0.32
C LEU A 31 19.21 -4.29 0.26
N THR A 32 19.40 -4.10 1.56
CA THR A 32 20.66 -4.38 2.25
C THR A 32 20.39 -4.91 3.65
N ALA A 33 21.40 -5.45 4.33
CA ALA A 33 21.27 -5.86 5.72
C ALA A 33 20.93 -4.63 6.60
N TYR A 34 20.19 -4.85 7.69
CA TYR A 34 19.63 -3.75 8.47
C TYR A 34 20.69 -2.77 9.00
N GLN A 35 21.81 -3.27 9.45
CA GLN A 35 22.92 -2.45 9.98
C GLN A 35 23.59 -1.54 8.93
N ASP A 36 23.35 -1.82 7.63
CA ASP A 36 23.94 -1.10 6.50
C ASP A 36 22.93 -0.15 5.82
N TYR A 37 21.72 0.01 6.40
CA TYR A 37 20.72 0.94 5.89
C TYR A 37 21.15 2.39 6.16
N GLU A 38 21.01 3.23 5.15
CA GLU A 38 21.09 4.67 5.34
C GLU A 38 19.90 5.16 6.20
N GLU A 39 20.17 5.96 7.22
CA GLU A 39 19.14 6.48 8.13
C GLU A 39 18.04 7.24 7.36
N TRP A 40 18.43 8.00 6.33
CA TRP A 40 17.49 8.74 5.49
C TRP A 40 16.51 7.81 4.77
N ASP A 41 16.97 6.68 4.23
CA ASP A 41 16.15 5.69 3.56
C ASP A 41 15.12 5.09 4.53
N LEU A 42 15.59 4.74 5.74
CA LEU A 42 14.75 4.19 6.80
C LEU A 42 13.63 5.18 7.18
N LEU A 43 13.99 6.42 7.49
CA LEU A 43 13.04 7.45 7.90
C LEU A 43 12.06 7.80 6.77
N THR A 44 12.52 7.87 5.54
CA THR A 44 11.69 8.15 4.37
C THR A 44 10.64 7.04 4.15
N MET A 45 11.00 5.77 4.32
CA MET A 45 10.04 4.67 4.24
C MET A 45 8.99 4.74 5.36
N LEU A 46 9.39 5.04 6.59
CA LEU A 46 8.45 5.19 7.71
C LEU A 46 7.52 6.39 7.52
N ASP A 47 8.07 7.52 7.14
CA ASP A 47 7.30 8.76 6.94
C ASP A 47 6.30 8.62 5.79
N THR A 48 6.68 7.99 4.68
CA THR A 48 5.81 7.85 3.52
C THR A 48 4.80 6.72 3.72
N ASN A 49 5.28 5.50 3.99
CA ASN A 49 4.43 4.30 3.93
C ASN A 49 3.49 4.18 5.14
N VAL A 50 3.88 4.71 6.30
CA VAL A 50 3.13 4.55 7.55
C VAL A 50 2.53 5.88 7.99
N LYS A 51 3.36 6.84 8.35
CA LYS A 51 2.91 8.12 8.90
C LYS A 51 2.06 8.91 7.90
N GLY A 52 2.49 9.01 6.64
CA GLY A 52 1.76 9.70 5.58
C GLY A 52 0.37 9.09 5.36
N LEU A 53 0.29 7.77 5.22
CA LEU A 53 -0.96 7.04 5.08
C LEU A 53 -1.91 7.28 6.26
N MET A 54 -1.42 7.15 7.50
CA MET A 54 -2.22 7.39 8.71
C MET A 54 -2.71 8.82 8.79
N MET A 55 -1.86 9.80 8.41
CA MET A 55 -2.23 11.21 8.46
C MET A 55 -3.28 11.58 7.43
N VAL A 56 -3.19 11.09 6.19
CA VAL A 56 -4.23 11.31 5.17
C VAL A 56 -5.54 10.67 5.63
N THR A 57 -5.50 9.42 6.09
CA THR A 57 -6.67 8.72 6.62
C THR A 57 -7.35 9.51 7.74
N ARG A 58 -6.56 10.03 8.69
CA ARG A 58 -7.07 10.83 9.80
C ARG A 58 -7.79 12.11 9.36
N GLN A 59 -7.37 12.73 8.26
CA GLN A 59 -8.03 13.93 7.74
C GLN A 59 -9.34 13.61 7.02
N ILE A 60 -9.42 12.49 6.31
CA ILE A 60 -10.57 12.14 5.47
C ILE A 60 -11.64 11.36 6.25
N LEU A 61 -11.25 10.45 7.14
CA LEU A 61 -12.16 9.57 7.87
C LEU A 61 -13.31 10.30 8.59
N PRO A 62 -13.12 11.45 9.26
CA PRO A 62 -14.24 12.13 9.94
C PRO A 62 -15.42 12.48 9.02
N SER A 63 -15.15 12.84 7.76
CA SER A 63 -16.20 13.14 6.78
C SER A 63 -16.96 11.87 6.37
N MET A 64 -16.26 10.74 6.24
CA MET A 64 -16.88 9.44 5.97
C MET A 64 -17.76 8.99 7.14
N VAL A 65 -17.27 9.15 8.38
CA VAL A 65 -18.05 8.82 9.59
C VAL A 65 -19.32 9.67 9.69
N ALA A 66 -19.22 10.97 9.44
CA ALA A 66 -20.36 11.88 9.45
C ALA A 66 -21.43 11.53 8.38
N ALA A 67 -20.98 11.06 7.21
CA ALA A 67 -21.84 10.59 6.13
C ALA A 67 -22.35 9.15 6.35
N ASN A 68 -21.77 8.40 7.28
CA ASN A 68 -21.95 6.96 7.45
C ASN A 68 -21.73 6.17 6.15
N GLU A 69 -20.76 6.61 5.33
CA GLU A 69 -20.45 6.00 4.04
C GLU A 69 -18.98 6.27 3.68
N GLY A 70 -18.27 5.22 3.19
CA GLY A 70 -16.91 5.37 2.71
C GLY A 70 -16.23 4.04 2.47
N HIS A 71 -15.14 4.10 1.68
CA HIS A 71 -14.27 2.94 1.49
C HIS A 71 -12.81 3.39 1.51
N ILE A 72 -12.05 2.92 2.49
CA ILE A 72 -10.61 3.17 2.60
C ILE A 72 -9.88 1.94 2.07
N ILE A 73 -9.02 2.14 1.08
CA ILE A 73 -8.20 1.09 0.46
C ILE A 73 -6.74 1.44 0.70
N ASN A 74 -6.06 0.59 1.45
CA ASN A 74 -4.66 0.76 1.81
C ASN A 74 -3.78 -0.19 0.99
N MET A 75 -2.74 0.34 0.32
CA MET A 75 -1.78 -0.47 -0.40
C MET A 75 -0.77 -1.09 0.57
N GLY A 76 -1.02 -2.36 0.90
CA GLY A 76 -0.08 -3.24 1.58
C GLY A 76 1.03 -3.75 0.66
N SER A 77 1.46 -4.97 0.90
CA SER A 77 2.37 -5.76 0.05
C SER A 77 2.45 -7.18 0.59
N THR A 78 2.78 -8.15 -0.26
CA THR A 78 3.22 -9.48 0.21
C THR A 78 4.42 -9.39 1.15
N ALA A 79 5.23 -8.32 1.06
CA ALA A 79 6.33 -8.03 1.99
C ALA A 79 5.86 -7.79 3.44
N GLY A 80 4.62 -7.35 3.65
CA GLY A 80 4.02 -7.22 4.98
C GLY A 80 3.57 -8.56 5.58
N ILE A 81 3.49 -9.61 4.77
CA ILE A 81 3.14 -10.98 5.18
C ILE A 81 4.41 -11.83 5.29
N TYR A 82 5.31 -11.71 4.30
CA TYR A 82 6.53 -12.49 4.16
C TYR A 82 7.73 -11.55 4.11
N ALA A 83 8.43 -11.40 5.23
CA ALA A 83 9.69 -10.66 5.23
C ALA A 83 10.78 -11.41 4.42
N TYR A 84 11.68 -10.66 3.80
CA TYR A 84 12.79 -11.24 3.03
C TYR A 84 14.10 -10.48 3.27
N ALA A 85 15.20 -11.11 2.91
CA ALA A 85 16.54 -10.57 3.15
C ALA A 85 16.70 -9.17 2.54
N GLY A 86 17.26 -8.25 3.31
CA GLY A 86 17.49 -6.87 2.91
C GLY A 86 16.26 -5.96 2.92
N ALA A 87 15.07 -6.44 3.27
CA ALA A 87 13.84 -5.65 3.24
C ALA A 87 13.21 -5.45 4.63
N ALA A 88 13.97 -5.55 5.71
CA ALA A 88 13.44 -5.50 7.07
C ALA A 88 12.56 -4.28 7.31
N VAL A 89 13.04 -3.09 6.94
CA VAL A 89 12.31 -1.83 7.15
C VAL A 89 11.05 -1.75 6.28
N TYR A 90 11.18 -2.03 4.98
CA TYR A 90 10.03 -2.03 4.07
C TYR A 90 8.96 -3.03 4.52
N SER A 91 9.35 -4.25 4.87
CA SER A 91 8.44 -5.28 5.38
C SER A 91 7.73 -4.83 6.65
N ALA A 92 8.45 -4.20 7.59
CA ALA A 92 7.86 -3.63 8.80
C ALA A 92 6.83 -2.54 8.49
N THR A 93 7.12 -1.64 7.52
CA THR A 93 6.15 -0.61 7.12
C THR A 93 4.88 -1.21 6.53
N LYS A 94 4.99 -2.25 5.71
CA LYS A 94 3.84 -2.91 5.07
C LYS A 94 3.04 -3.79 6.04
N ALA A 95 3.70 -4.40 7.02
CA ALA A 95 3.02 -5.05 8.14
C ALA A 95 2.25 -4.04 9.01
N ALA A 96 2.84 -2.86 9.28
CA ALA A 96 2.17 -1.78 9.99
C ALA A 96 0.90 -1.30 9.25
N VAL A 97 0.94 -1.16 7.92
CA VAL A 97 -0.24 -0.80 7.12
C VAL A 97 -1.36 -1.83 7.27
N LYS A 98 -1.02 -3.14 7.24
CA LYS A 98 -2.00 -4.20 7.44
C LYS A 98 -2.64 -4.11 8.82
N THR A 99 -1.84 -4.08 9.88
CA THR A 99 -2.33 -4.01 11.26
C THR A 99 -3.12 -2.73 11.53
N PHE A 100 -2.70 -1.59 10.98
CA PHE A 100 -3.46 -0.34 11.05
C PHE A 100 -4.84 -0.48 10.38
N SER A 101 -4.92 -1.13 9.23
CA SER A 101 -6.19 -1.37 8.52
C SER A 101 -7.12 -2.27 9.34
N ASP A 102 -6.58 -3.29 10.02
CA ASP A 102 -7.35 -4.16 10.91
C ASP A 102 -7.93 -3.37 12.10
N GLY A 103 -7.11 -2.53 12.76
CA GLY A 103 -7.55 -1.65 13.83
C GLY A 103 -8.61 -0.65 13.38
N LEU A 104 -8.38 0.00 12.23
CA LEU A 104 -9.33 0.96 11.67
C LEU A 104 -10.69 0.32 11.37
N ARG A 105 -10.72 -0.94 10.91
CA ARG A 105 -11.93 -1.73 10.68
C ARG A 105 -12.72 -1.96 11.97
N ILE A 106 -12.00 -2.21 13.08
CA ILE A 106 -12.60 -2.36 14.42
C ILE A 106 -13.20 -1.02 14.87
N ASP A 107 -12.45 0.08 14.71
CA ASP A 107 -12.88 1.42 15.13
C ASP A 107 -14.13 1.91 14.36
N THR A 108 -14.29 1.46 13.12
CA THR A 108 -15.41 1.86 12.24
C THR A 108 -16.53 0.83 12.16
N ILE A 109 -16.54 -0.23 12.98
CA ILE A 109 -17.49 -1.36 12.90
C ILE A 109 -18.97 -0.96 13.02
N ALA A 110 -19.26 0.15 13.71
CA ALA A 110 -20.62 0.67 13.87
C ALA A 110 -21.07 1.55 12.70
N THR A 111 -20.30 1.60 11.61
CA THR A 111 -20.58 2.42 10.42
C THR A 111 -20.66 1.57 9.17
N ASP A 112 -21.07 2.18 8.05
CA ASP A 112 -21.03 1.54 6.72
C ASP A 112 -19.70 1.77 5.98
N ILE A 113 -18.65 2.19 6.71
CA ILE A 113 -17.32 2.38 6.16
C ILE A 113 -16.65 1.04 5.96
N LYS A 114 -16.09 0.83 4.77
CA LYS A 114 -15.27 -0.34 4.44
C LYS A 114 -13.79 -0.01 4.53
N VAL A 115 -12.98 -0.96 4.98
CA VAL A 115 -11.51 -0.83 4.99
C VAL A 115 -10.90 -2.09 4.37
N THR A 116 -10.22 -1.93 3.26
CA THR A 116 -9.59 -3.03 2.51
C THR A 116 -8.08 -2.82 2.45
N THR A 117 -7.31 -3.88 2.66
CA THR A 117 -5.88 -3.91 2.37
C THR A 117 -5.65 -4.71 1.09
N ILE A 118 -5.08 -4.09 0.05
CA ILE A 118 -4.61 -4.81 -1.14
C ILE A 118 -3.12 -5.06 -0.96
N GLN A 119 -2.69 -6.31 -1.15
CA GLN A 119 -1.33 -6.77 -0.88
C GLN A 119 -0.70 -7.32 -2.16
N PRO A 120 -0.16 -6.45 -3.04
CA PRO A 120 0.48 -6.88 -4.27
C PRO A 120 1.76 -7.66 -4.02
N GLY A 121 2.04 -8.62 -4.91
CA GLY A 121 3.35 -9.20 -5.10
C GLY A 121 4.25 -8.30 -5.95
N ILE A 122 4.96 -8.89 -6.93
CA ILE A 122 5.85 -8.15 -7.82
C ILE A 122 5.02 -7.52 -8.94
N VAL A 123 4.97 -6.20 -8.96
CA VAL A 123 4.33 -5.38 -9.99
C VAL A 123 5.40 -4.60 -10.73
N GLU A 124 5.42 -4.69 -12.05
CA GLU A 124 6.35 -3.94 -12.89
C GLU A 124 5.93 -2.47 -12.99
N THR A 125 6.69 -1.61 -12.36
CA THR A 125 6.50 -0.15 -12.29
C THR A 125 7.83 0.51 -12.00
N ASP A 126 7.83 1.84 -11.86
CA ASP A 126 9.02 2.61 -11.43
C ASP A 126 9.46 2.32 -9.99
N PHE A 127 8.71 1.50 -9.25
CA PHE A 127 9.00 1.16 -7.86
C PHE A 127 10.41 0.60 -7.66
N SER A 128 10.85 -0.30 -8.58
CA SER A 128 12.19 -0.88 -8.50
C SER A 128 13.28 0.14 -8.80
N GLN A 129 13.04 1.11 -9.70
CA GLN A 129 13.99 2.19 -9.96
C GLN A 129 14.14 3.09 -8.72
N VAL A 130 13.03 3.43 -8.06
CA VAL A 130 13.04 4.20 -6.81
C VAL A 130 13.80 3.43 -5.71
N ARG A 131 13.53 2.13 -5.56
CA ARG A 131 14.20 1.27 -4.57
C ARG A 131 15.72 1.28 -4.72
N PHE A 132 16.21 1.26 -5.93
CA PHE A 132 17.65 1.21 -6.22
C PHE A 132 18.24 2.57 -6.58
N HIS A 133 17.63 3.67 -6.11
CA HIS A 133 18.13 5.04 -6.31
C HIS A 133 18.43 5.38 -7.77
N GLY A 134 17.60 4.87 -8.69
CA GLY A 134 17.74 5.09 -10.14
C GLY A 134 18.65 4.11 -10.88
N ASP A 135 19.20 3.08 -10.21
CA ASP A 135 19.97 2.01 -10.84
C ASP A 135 19.05 1.11 -11.69
N LYS A 136 19.02 1.41 -13.00
CA LYS A 136 18.13 0.74 -13.95
C LYS A 136 18.47 -0.73 -14.16
N ASP A 137 19.76 -1.10 -14.06
CA ASP A 137 20.19 -2.48 -14.26
C ASP A 137 19.75 -3.36 -13.09
N LYS A 138 19.87 -2.87 -11.86
CA LYS A 138 19.31 -3.57 -10.68
C LYS A 138 17.78 -3.64 -10.73
N ALA A 139 17.13 -2.56 -11.15
CA ALA A 139 15.67 -2.54 -11.28
C ALA A 139 15.17 -3.56 -12.31
N ALA A 140 15.79 -3.65 -13.48
CA ALA A 140 15.41 -4.60 -14.53
C ALA A 140 15.57 -6.06 -14.10
N LYS A 141 16.61 -6.39 -13.31
CA LYS A 141 16.84 -7.74 -12.80
C LYS A 141 15.70 -8.26 -11.90
N VAL A 142 14.93 -7.38 -11.28
CA VAL A 142 13.78 -7.78 -10.46
C VAL A 142 12.73 -8.53 -11.29
N TYR A 143 12.55 -8.15 -12.54
CA TYR A 143 11.52 -8.67 -13.44
C TYR A 143 12.03 -9.74 -14.40
N GLN A 144 13.33 -9.98 -14.49
CA GLN A 144 13.92 -10.92 -15.43
C GLN A 144 13.39 -12.34 -15.22
N GLY A 145 12.89 -12.98 -16.30
CA GLY A 145 12.32 -14.32 -16.28
C GLY A 145 10.99 -14.44 -15.50
N LEU A 146 10.29 -13.33 -15.29
CA LEU A 146 9.01 -13.26 -14.60
C LEU A 146 8.00 -12.47 -15.43
N GLU A 147 6.84 -13.04 -15.69
CA GLU A 147 5.67 -12.29 -16.13
C GLU A 147 5.06 -11.57 -14.90
N ALA A 148 5.61 -10.40 -14.59
CA ALA A 148 5.20 -9.62 -13.43
C ALA A 148 3.79 -9.05 -13.60
N LEU A 149 3.10 -8.81 -12.48
CA LEU A 149 1.86 -8.04 -12.48
C LEU A 149 2.11 -6.65 -13.06
N GLN A 150 1.09 -6.09 -13.68
CA GLN A 150 1.06 -4.71 -14.16
C GLN A 150 0.25 -3.83 -13.22
N ALA A 151 0.48 -2.53 -13.25
CA ALA A 151 -0.28 -1.57 -12.44
C ALA A 151 -1.80 -1.68 -12.69
N GLN A 152 -2.20 -2.04 -13.92
CA GLN A 152 -3.59 -2.25 -14.31
C GLN A 152 -4.25 -3.39 -13.53
N ASP A 153 -3.54 -4.49 -13.26
CA ASP A 153 -4.09 -5.63 -12.50
C ASP A 153 -4.48 -5.21 -11.08
N ILE A 154 -3.67 -4.32 -10.49
CA ILE A 154 -3.96 -3.77 -9.15
C ILE A 154 -5.10 -2.76 -9.21
N ALA A 155 -5.17 -1.94 -10.25
CA ALA A 155 -6.28 -0.99 -10.43
C ALA A 155 -7.62 -1.72 -10.61
N GLU A 156 -7.66 -2.84 -11.33
CA GLU A 156 -8.85 -3.69 -11.47
C GLU A 156 -9.28 -4.32 -10.14
N ALA A 157 -8.32 -4.73 -9.31
CA ALA A 157 -8.61 -5.21 -7.97
C ALA A 157 -9.22 -4.10 -7.09
N VAL A 158 -8.72 -2.86 -7.16
CA VAL A 158 -9.32 -1.69 -6.51
C VAL A 158 -10.77 -1.51 -6.98
N LEU A 159 -11.02 -1.54 -8.29
CA LEU A 159 -12.37 -1.44 -8.84
C LEU A 159 -13.27 -2.60 -8.39
N TYR A 160 -12.73 -3.82 -8.33
CA TYR A 160 -13.48 -4.97 -7.87
C TYR A 160 -13.97 -4.79 -6.41
N VAL A 161 -13.10 -4.39 -5.50
CA VAL A 161 -13.48 -4.24 -4.08
C VAL A 161 -14.45 -3.06 -3.87
N THR A 162 -14.34 -1.99 -4.65
CA THR A 162 -15.27 -0.85 -4.55
C THR A 162 -16.68 -1.17 -5.03
N LYS A 163 -16.82 -2.08 -6.00
CA LYS A 163 -18.13 -2.49 -6.55
C LYS A 163 -18.90 -3.47 -5.65
N GLN A 164 -18.32 -3.93 -4.56
CA GLN A 164 -18.99 -4.90 -3.69
C GLN A 164 -20.18 -4.26 -2.96
N PRO A 165 -21.31 -4.98 -2.82
CA PRO A 165 -22.48 -4.45 -2.14
C PRO A 165 -22.18 -4.10 -0.68
N ARG A 166 -23.01 -3.22 -0.09
CA ARG A 166 -22.86 -2.69 1.27
C ARG A 166 -22.54 -3.79 2.31
N ARG A 167 -23.21 -4.92 2.25
CA ARG A 167 -23.06 -6.05 3.20
C ARG A 167 -21.74 -6.83 3.05
N VAL A 168 -20.94 -6.55 2.01
CA VAL A 168 -19.69 -7.27 1.74
C VAL A 168 -18.50 -6.42 2.11
N GLN A 169 -17.71 -6.91 3.04
CA GLN A 169 -16.40 -6.37 3.44
C GLN A 169 -15.32 -7.31 2.92
N ILE A 170 -14.50 -6.85 1.98
CA ILE A 170 -13.25 -7.55 1.64
C ILE A 170 -12.17 -6.93 2.50
N SER A 171 -11.71 -7.67 3.51
CA SER A 171 -10.73 -7.16 4.46
C SER A 171 -9.33 -7.09 3.86
N ASP A 172 -8.93 -8.16 3.16
CA ASP A 172 -7.60 -8.32 2.59
C ASP A 172 -7.70 -8.99 1.22
N MET A 173 -6.85 -8.55 0.29
CA MET A 173 -6.72 -9.17 -1.03
C MET A 173 -5.25 -9.26 -1.39
N THR A 174 -4.70 -10.46 -1.45
CA THR A 174 -3.33 -10.72 -1.91
C THR A 174 -3.36 -11.09 -3.38
N ILE A 175 -2.55 -10.42 -4.20
CA ILE A 175 -2.48 -10.62 -5.65
C ILE A 175 -1.01 -10.83 -6.01
N MET A 176 -0.70 -11.94 -6.62
CA MET A 176 0.66 -12.30 -7.02
C MET A 176 0.70 -12.72 -8.48
N ALA A 177 1.84 -12.50 -9.13
CA ALA A 177 2.09 -13.12 -10.43
C ALA A 177 1.93 -14.65 -10.32
N ASN A 178 1.46 -15.31 -11.37
CA ASN A 178 1.24 -16.77 -11.35
C ASN A 178 2.52 -17.56 -11.01
N GLN A 179 3.69 -17.02 -11.40
CA GLN A 179 5.01 -17.59 -11.09
C GLN A 179 5.53 -17.25 -9.68
N GLN A 180 4.79 -16.51 -8.87
CA GLN A 180 5.15 -16.11 -7.51
C GLN A 180 4.31 -16.88 -6.49
N ALA A 181 4.93 -17.74 -5.68
CA ALA A 181 4.24 -18.54 -4.67
C ALA A 181 4.20 -17.86 -3.28
N THR A 182 5.21 -17.04 -2.95
CA THR A 182 5.28 -16.25 -1.71
C THR A 182 5.92 -14.90 -2.02
N GLY A 183 6.21 -14.07 -1.00
CA GLY A 183 6.91 -12.80 -1.19
C GLY A 183 8.27 -12.90 -1.92
N PHE A 184 8.92 -14.05 -1.87
CA PHE A 184 10.27 -14.26 -2.41
C PHE A 184 10.48 -15.61 -3.13
N THR A 185 9.52 -16.51 -3.09
CA THR A 185 9.58 -17.78 -3.85
C THR A 185 9.00 -17.57 -5.22
N ILE A 186 9.85 -17.49 -6.22
CA ILE A 186 9.48 -17.13 -7.60
C ILE A 186 10.08 -18.19 -8.52
N HIS A 187 9.28 -18.71 -9.45
CA HIS A 187 9.77 -19.46 -10.60
C HIS A 187 10.17 -18.47 -11.70
N ARG A 188 11.40 -18.56 -12.19
CA ARG A 188 11.89 -17.72 -13.30
C ARG A 188 12.17 -18.58 -14.51
N GLU A 189 11.69 -18.13 -15.65
CA GLU A 189 12.04 -18.74 -16.95
C GLU A 189 13.46 -18.32 -17.34
N GLU A 190 14.20 -19.23 -17.96
CA GLU A 190 15.58 -19.00 -18.44
C GLU A 190 15.60 -18.10 -19.70
#